data_67da61401cc4db09861bdc038a558738
#
_entry.id   67da61401cc4db09861bdc038a558738
#
_cell.length_a   1.000
_cell.length_b   1.000
_cell.length_c   1.000
_cell.angle_alpha   90.00
_cell.angle_beta   90.00
_cell.angle_gamma   90.00
#
_symmetry.space_group_name_H-M   'P 1'
#
loop_
_entity.id
_entity.type
_entity.pdbx_description
1 polymer ?
#
loop_
_entity_poly.entity_id
_entity_poly.type
_entity_poly.pdbx_seq_one_letter_code
_entity_poly.pdbx_strand_id
1 'polypeptide(L)'
;MQVGINTAVYEDEVKAGASQLDCIKTLVGRNEIGAVEVRGEFFKPTTKDTELAAISQLCRDNHWDLYYSVPEELFGPNGYNASLQTNLDMATKYQIKSLKYSLGKVSLMSSSTLSQLRQLLMSSQTQVTIENQPNDNGQLGVVETALEWIKQQLLPLGYTFDSGNWYWIDQQPEPAFATLKSAITVFHLKDIKNQNTVMLGDGDTDWQQLLKALPNTTPIFIEYNIQSQNLPEQIALVQQALS
;
A
#
# COMPACT_ATOMS: atom_id res chain seq x y z
N MET A 1 10.22 14.30 6.83
CA MET A 1 9.67 12.92 6.74
C MET A 1 10.34 12.20 5.59
N GLN A 2 10.57 10.88 5.65
CA GLN A 2 11.15 10.11 4.54
C GLN A 2 10.04 9.58 3.63
N VAL A 3 10.37 9.35 2.35
CA VAL A 3 9.43 8.86 1.33
C VAL A 3 9.52 7.35 1.24
N GLY A 4 8.39 6.68 1.08
CA GLY A 4 8.29 5.27 0.72
C GLY A 4 8.25 5.10 -0.81
N ILE A 5 8.81 4.02 -1.29
CA ILE A 5 8.77 3.61 -2.70
C ILE A 5 8.03 2.28 -2.82
N ASN A 6 6.88 2.29 -3.49
CA ASN A 6 6.25 1.06 -3.93
C ASN A 6 6.90 0.62 -5.26
N THR A 7 7.20 -0.67 -5.39
CA THR A 7 7.90 -1.18 -6.58
C THR A 7 7.10 -1.06 -7.89
N ALA A 8 5.85 -0.59 -7.84
CA ALA A 8 5.12 -0.14 -9.03
C ALA A 8 5.88 0.92 -9.84
N VAL A 9 6.78 1.70 -9.18
CA VAL A 9 7.60 2.70 -9.89
C VAL A 9 8.53 2.05 -10.93
N TYR A 10 8.80 0.76 -10.80
CA TYR A 10 9.66 -0.03 -11.68
C TYR A 10 8.88 -1.03 -12.54
N GLU A 11 7.60 -0.77 -12.80
CA GLU A 11 6.74 -1.74 -13.52
C GLU A 11 7.31 -2.10 -14.89
N ASP A 12 7.87 -1.14 -15.63
CA ASP A 12 8.45 -1.37 -16.96
C ASP A 12 9.72 -2.22 -16.88
N GLU A 13 10.60 -1.96 -15.91
CA GLU A 13 11.82 -2.73 -15.69
C GLU A 13 11.49 -4.18 -15.28
N VAL A 14 10.49 -4.36 -14.41
CA VAL A 14 10.03 -5.69 -14.00
C VAL A 14 9.40 -6.44 -15.17
N LYS A 15 8.58 -5.78 -15.99
CA LYS A 15 8.03 -6.36 -17.24
C LYS A 15 9.13 -6.72 -18.23
N ALA A 16 10.23 -5.96 -18.26
CA ALA A 16 11.42 -6.26 -19.06
C ALA A 16 12.28 -7.41 -18.48
N GLY A 17 11.95 -7.92 -17.30
CA GLY A 17 12.57 -9.09 -16.67
C GLY A 17 13.49 -8.81 -15.49
N ALA A 18 13.64 -7.56 -15.07
CA ALA A 18 14.36 -7.21 -13.84
C ALA A 18 13.66 -7.79 -12.61
N SER A 19 14.43 -8.11 -11.57
CA SER A 19 13.87 -8.46 -10.27
C SER A 19 13.54 -7.20 -9.46
N GLN A 20 12.58 -7.29 -8.53
CA GLN A 20 12.33 -6.19 -7.59
C GLN A 20 13.61 -5.85 -6.79
N LEU A 21 14.37 -6.87 -6.40
CA LEU A 21 15.64 -6.68 -5.71
C LEU A 21 16.61 -5.80 -6.51
N ASP A 22 16.78 -6.04 -7.81
CA ASP A 22 17.70 -5.24 -8.63
C ASP A 22 17.21 -3.80 -8.80
N CYS A 23 15.90 -3.60 -8.91
CA CYS A 23 15.29 -2.28 -8.92
C CYS A 23 15.52 -1.53 -7.58
N ILE A 24 15.24 -2.17 -6.45
CA ILE A 24 15.39 -1.57 -5.12
C ILE A 24 16.85 -1.22 -4.81
N LYS A 25 17.83 -1.98 -5.31
CA LYS A 25 19.26 -1.65 -5.16
C LYS A 25 19.63 -0.28 -5.72
N THR A 26 18.88 0.24 -6.70
CA THR A 26 19.10 1.59 -7.26
C THR A 26 18.78 2.72 -6.29
N LEU A 27 18.06 2.42 -5.21
CA LEU A 27 17.71 3.36 -4.15
C LEU A 27 18.80 3.49 -3.08
N VAL A 28 19.80 2.59 -3.05
CA VAL A 28 20.87 2.59 -2.03
C VAL A 28 21.63 3.91 -2.07
N GLY A 29 21.86 4.49 -0.89
CA GLY A 29 22.51 5.79 -0.73
C GLY A 29 21.57 7.00 -0.82
N ARG A 30 20.27 6.80 -1.03
CA ARG A 30 19.28 7.88 -1.00
C ARG A 30 18.73 8.03 0.43
N ASN A 31 19.14 9.07 1.12
CA ASN A 31 18.74 9.35 2.50
C ASN A 31 17.27 9.77 2.63
N GLU A 32 16.63 10.12 1.52
CA GLU A 32 15.22 10.51 1.43
C GLU A 32 14.28 9.32 1.60
N ILE A 33 14.78 8.10 1.36
CA ILE A 33 13.96 6.88 1.41
C ILE A 33 13.93 6.32 2.82
N GLY A 34 12.74 6.03 3.32
CA GLY A 34 12.53 5.42 4.63
C GLY A 34 11.80 4.08 4.60
N ALA A 35 11.17 3.76 3.47
CA ALA A 35 10.42 2.53 3.32
C ALA A 35 10.39 2.04 1.87
N VAL A 36 10.24 0.73 1.71
CA VAL A 36 9.99 0.08 0.42
C VAL A 36 8.78 -0.82 0.55
N GLU A 37 7.86 -0.74 -0.41
CA GLU A 37 6.75 -1.68 -0.52
C GLU A 37 6.92 -2.52 -1.78
N VAL A 38 7.06 -3.83 -1.60
CA VAL A 38 7.17 -4.79 -2.70
C VAL A 38 5.79 -5.31 -3.09
N ARG A 39 5.61 -5.62 -4.37
CA ARG A 39 4.35 -6.13 -4.94
C ARG A 39 4.42 -7.65 -5.09
N GLY A 40 3.43 -8.34 -4.52
CA GLY A 40 3.36 -9.80 -4.52
C GLY A 40 3.33 -10.42 -5.91
N GLU A 41 2.64 -9.77 -6.84
CA GLU A 41 2.51 -10.20 -8.24
C GLU A 41 3.78 -10.04 -9.08
N PHE A 42 4.75 -9.26 -8.62
CA PHE A 42 6.02 -9.08 -9.32
C PHE A 42 7.03 -10.19 -9.02
N PHE A 43 6.80 -11.01 -8.00
CA PHE A 43 7.66 -12.14 -7.70
C PHE A 43 7.38 -13.34 -8.62
N LYS A 44 8.44 -13.96 -9.11
CA LYS A 44 8.34 -15.28 -9.73
C LYS A 44 8.18 -16.34 -8.63
N PRO A 45 7.22 -17.26 -8.72
CA PRO A 45 6.97 -18.25 -7.65
C PRO A 45 8.21 -19.05 -7.23
N THR A 46 9.10 -19.35 -8.19
CA THR A 46 10.31 -20.14 -7.95
C THR A 46 11.44 -19.42 -7.24
N THR A 47 11.45 -18.07 -7.25
CA THR A 47 12.52 -17.25 -6.66
C THR A 47 12.02 -16.33 -5.54
N LYS A 48 10.71 -16.27 -5.32
CA LYS A 48 10.08 -15.35 -4.36
C LYS A 48 10.75 -15.38 -2.99
N ASP A 49 10.95 -16.57 -2.44
CA ASP A 49 11.47 -16.73 -1.06
C ASP A 49 12.91 -16.21 -0.95
N THR A 50 13.75 -16.53 -1.93
CA THR A 50 15.14 -16.08 -1.98
C THR A 50 15.26 -14.57 -2.22
N GLU A 51 14.44 -14.06 -3.15
CA GLU A 51 14.44 -12.64 -3.49
C GLU A 51 13.91 -11.80 -2.32
N LEU A 52 12.81 -12.23 -1.68
CA LEU A 52 12.24 -11.52 -0.54
C LEU A 52 13.18 -11.53 0.68
N ALA A 53 13.92 -12.62 0.90
CA ALA A 53 14.96 -12.68 1.93
C ALA A 53 16.07 -11.65 1.67
N ALA A 54 16.52 -11.52 0.42
CA ALA A 54 17.54 -10.55 0.03
C ALA A 54 17.03 -9.10 0.13
N ILE A 55 15.78 -8.83 -0.26
CA ILE A 55 15.15 -7.51 -0.10
C ILE A 55 15.03 -7.15 1.39
N SER A 56 14.57 -8.09 2.21
CA SER A 56 14.48 -7.89 3.67
C SER A 56 15.84 -7.53 4.28
N GLN A 57 16.92 -8.22 3.87
CA GLN A 57 18.27 -7.88 4.31
C GLN A 57 18.70 -6.49 3.84
N LEU A 58 18.46 -6.16 2.56
CA LEU A 58 18.80 -4.85 1.98
C LEU A 58 18.07 -3.71 2.72
N CYS A 59 16.78 -3.91 3.06
CA CYS A 59 16.01 -2.93 3.83
C CYS A 59 16.61 -2.70 5.22
N ARG A 60 16.99 -3.78 5.93
CA ARG A 60 17.66 -3.66 7.25
C ARG A 60 18.98 -2.89 7.16
N ASP A 61 19.80 -3.20 6.16
CA ASP A 61 21.13 -2.60 5.97
C ASP A 61 21.03 -1.09 5.67
N ASN A 62 19.90 -0.63 5.11
CA ASN A 62 19.64 0.77 4.79
C ASN A 62 18.66 1.45 5.76
N HIS A 63 18.23 0.78 6.83
CA HIS A 63 17.25 1.28 7.80
C HIS A 63 15.90 1.64 7.18
N TRP A 64 15.47 0.90 6.16
CA TRP A 64 14.17 1.04 5.53
C TRP A 64 13.15 0.09 6.13
N ASP A 65 11.95 0.56 6.35
CA ASP A 65 10.81 -0.30 6.65
C ASP A 65 10.38 -1.08 5.40
N LEU A 66 10.16 -2.39 5.54
CA LEU A 66 9.67 -3.24 4.45
C LEU A 66 8.17 -3.41 4.55
N TYR A 67 7.46 -3.13 3.47
CA TYR A 67 6.02 -3.32 3.28
C TYR A 67 5.78 -4.31 2.14
N TYR A 68 4.61 -4.94 2.13
CA TYR A 68 4.27 -5.93 1.12
C TYR A 68 2.82 -5.75 0.65
N SER A 69 2.63 -5.51 -0.63
CA SER A 69 1.32 -5.47 -1.29
C SER A 69 0.93 -6.88 -1.71
N VAL A 70 -0.09 -7.44 -1.07
CA VAL A 70 -0.68 -8.74 -1.41
C VAL A 70 -1.66 -8.52 -2.57
N PRO A 71 -1.53 -9.22 -3.71
CA PRO A 71 -2.38 -9.04 -4.88
C PRO A 71 -3.73 -9.77 -4.73
N GLU A 72 -4.35 -9.65 -3.57
CA GLU A 72 -5.58 -10.33 -3.21
C GLU A 72 -6.48 -9.40 -2.38
N GLU A 73 -7.77 -9.72 -2.32
CA GLU A 73 -8.73 -9.07 -1.44
C GLU A 73 -8.68 -9.67 -0.04
N LEU A 74 -8.81 -8.82 1.00
CA LEU A 74 -8.89 -9.30 2.38
C LEU A 74 -10.24 -9.93 2.68
N PHE A 75 -11.33 -9.32 2.19
CA PHE A 75 -12.68 -9.80 2.42
C PHE A 75 -13.32 -10.36 1.15
N GLY A 76 -14.12 -11.40 1.30
CA GLY A 76 -14.78 -12.06 0.20
C GLY A 76 -16.02 -12.85 0.67
N PRO A 77 -16.67 -13.60 -0.23
CA PRO A 77 -17.94 -14.29 0.06
C PRO A 77 -17.83 -15.33 1.18
N ASN A 78 -16.64 -15.85 1.44
CA ASN A 78 -16.38 -16.86 2.47
C ASN A 78 -15.81 -16.28 3.79
N GLY A 79 -15.87 -14.96 3.96
CA GLY A 79 -15.32 -14.27 5.11
C GLY A 79 -14.05 -13.51 4.80
N TYR A 80 -12.94 -13.86 5.44
CA TYR A 80 -11.62 -13.25 5.18
C TYR A 80 -10.72 -14.19 4.37
N ASN A 81 -9.67 -13.63 3.81
CA ASN A 81 -8.69 -14.31 2.96
C ASN A 81 -8.05 -15.51 3.67
N ALA A 82 -8.16 -16.68 3.08
CA ALA A 82 -7.65 -17.93 3.65
C ALA A 82 -6.11 -17.97 3.76
N SER A 83 -5.41 -17.17 2.94
CA SER A 83 -3.95 -17.07 2.94
C SER A 83 -3.42 -16.09 4.00
N LEU A 84 -4.30 -15.40 4.77
CA LEU A 84 -3.89 -14.37 5.71
C LEU A 84 -2.88 -14.90 6.75
N GLN A 85 -3.11 -16.08 7.35
CA GLN A 85 -2.16 -16.69 8.30
C GLN A 85 -0.79 -16.91 7.64
N THR A 86 -0.77 -17.54 6.47
CA THR A 86 0.48 -17.81 5.74
C THR A 86 1.23 -16.51 5.38
N ASN A 87 0.50 -15.46 5.01
CA ASN A 87 1.10 -14.16 4.70
C ASN A 87 1.64 -13.47 5.98
N LEU A 88 0.98 -13.61 7.12
CA LEU A 88 1.49 -13.11 8.41
C LEU A 88 2.74 -13.89 8.87
N ASP A 89 2.78 -15.21 8.66
CA ASP A 89 3.97 -16.03 8.95
C ASP A 89 5.16 -15.60 8.07
N MET A 90 4.90 -15.36 6.77
CA MET A 90 5.87 -14.80 5.83
C MET A 90 6.33 -13.41 6.29
N ALA A 91 5.41 -12.54 6.70
CA ALA A 91 5.73 -11.21 7.17
C ALA A 91 6.62 -11.23 8.42
N THR A 92 6.35 -12.13 9.36
CA THR A 92 7.19 -12.35 10.53
C THR A 92 8.59 -12.83 10.13
N LYS A 93 8.68 -13.82 9.23
CA LYS A 93 9.95 -14.38 8.73
C LYS A 93 10.85 -13.30 8.11
N TYR A 94 10.27 -12.40 7.34
CA TYR A 94 11.01 -11.38 6.58
C TYR A 94 10.95 -9.98 7.19
N GLN A 95 10.45 -9.86 8.43
CA GLN A 95 10.33 -8.59 9.17
C GLN A 95 9.56 -7.52 8.36
N ILE A 96 8.49 -7.95 7.69
CA ILE A 96 7.61 -7.05 6.96
C ILE A 96 6.74 -6.29 7.97
N LYS A 97 6.78 -4.97 7.92
CA LYS A 97 6.08 -4.09 8.84
C LYS A 97 4.57 -4.06 8.58
N SER A 98 4.17 -4.11 7.32
CA SER A 98 2.76 -4.07 6.93
C SER A 98 2.46 -4.93 5.71
N LEU A 99 1.31 -5.59 5.73
CA LEU A 99 0.69 -6.26 4.59
C LEU A 99 -0.51 -5.43 4.12
N LYS A 100 -0.50 -5.00 2.88
CA LYS A 100 -1.63 -4.31 2.24
C LYS A 100 -2.41 -5.30 1.38
N TYR A 101 -3.72 -5.36 1.58
CA TYR A 101 -4.68 -6.08 0.75
C TYR A 101 -5.64 -5.09 0.09
N SER A 102 -6.22 -5.44 -1.04
CA SER A 102 -7.45 -4.78 -1.48
C SER A 102 -8.59 -5.08 -0.51
N LEU A 103 -9.52 -4.14 -0.33
CA LEU A 103 -10.64 -4.29 0.62
C LEU A 103 -11.46 -5.55 0.34
N GLY A 104 -11.87 -5.73 -0.92
CA GLY A 104 -12.82 -6.75 -1.29
C GLY A 104 -14.23 -6.45 -0.79
N LYS A 105 -15.07 -7.49 -0.71
CA LYS A 105 -16.46 -7.36 -0.27
C LYS A 105 -16.62 -7.93 1.13
N VAL A 106 -16.89 -7.06 2.11
CA VAL A 106 -17.22 -7.48 3.46
C VAL A 106 -18.53 -8.26 3.43
N SER A 107 -18.50 -9.50 3.90
CA SER A 107 -19.65 -10.37 4.01
C SER A 107 -19.98 -10.65 5.48
N LEU A 108 -21.20 -11.13 5.74
CA LEU A 108 -21.59 -11.57 7.08
C LEU A 108 -20.70 -12.74 7.50
N MET A 109 -20.05 -12.60 8.64
CA MET A 109 -19.22 -13.63 9.26
C MET A 109 -19.88 -14.12 10.54
N SER A 110 -19.69 -15.40 10.85
CA SER A 110 -20.07 -15.93 12.15
C SER A 110 -19.24 -15.30 13.28
N SER A 111 -19.76 -15.28 14.49
CA SER A 111 -19.00 -14.78 15.66
C SER A 111 -17.69 -15.55 15.87
N SER A 112 -17.66 -16.85 15.54
CA SER A 112 -16.44 -17.66 15.63
C SER A 112 -15.39 -17.21 14.59
N THR A 113 -15.80 -16.97 13.34
CA THR A 113 -14.92 -16.47 12.27
C THR A 113 -14.34 -15.11 12.60
N LEU A 114 -15.18 -14.19 13.12
CA LEU A 114 -14.72 -12.86 13.56
C LEU A 114 -13.72 -12.96 14.74
N SER A 115 -13.97 -13.86 15.69
CA SER A 115 -13.07 -14.08 16.81
C SER A 115 -11.72 -14.63 16.34
N GLN A 116 -11.72 -15.56 15.40
CA GLN A 116 -10.49 -16.10 14.77
C GLN A 116 -9.71 -15.00 14.04
N LEU A 117 -10.39 -14.21 13.20
CA LEU A 117 -9.76 -13.08 12.50
C LEU A 117 -9.12 -12.09 13.48
N ARG A 118 -9.86 -11.69 14.52
CA ARG A 118 -9.34 -10.76 15.54
C ARG A 118 -8.13 -11.32 16.25
N GLN A 119 -8.19 -12.59 16.68
CA GLN A 119 -7.08 -13.25 17.36
C GLN A 119 -5.84 -13.31 16.44
N LEU A 120 -6.03 -13.66 15.18
CA LEU A 120 -4.97 -13.74 14.19
C LEU A 120 -4.27 -12.38 14.00
N LEU A 121 -5.04 -11.30 13.81
CA LEU A 121 -4.51 -9.96 13.65
C LEU A 121 -3.82 -9.45 14.93
N MET A 122 -4.38 -9.73 16.12
CA MET A 122 -3.80 -9.29 17.40
C MET A 122 -2.54 -10.06 17.79
N SER A 123 -2.36 -11.29 17.31
CA SER A 123 -1.16 -12.10 17.60
C SER A 123 0.04 -11.71 16.75
N SER A 124 -0.15 -10.92 15.70
CA SER A 124 0.90 -10.47 14.78
C SER A 124 1.42 -9.09 15.18
N GLN A 125 2.73 -8.88 15.00
CA GLN A 125 3.35 -7.55 15.05
C GLN A 125 3.25 -6.81 13.70
N THR A 126 2.90 -7.53 12.62
CA THR A 126 2.71 -6.96 11.29
C THR A 126 1.35 -6.28 11.21
N GLN A 127 1.32 -5.03 10.83
CA GLN A 127 0.07 -4.35 10.53
C GLN A 127 -0.57 -4.95 9.26
N VAL A 128 -1.88 -5.14 9.27
CA VAL A 128 -2.64 -5.44 8.05
C VAL A 128 -3.46 -4.23 7.69
N THR A 129 -3.37 -3.79 6.45
CA THR A 129 -4.19 -2.69 5.91
C THR A 129 -5.09 -3.18 4.79
N ILE A 130 -6.22 -2.49 4.62
CA ILE A 130 -7.08 -2.62 3.45
C ILE A 130 -6.96 -1.36 2.60
N GLU A 131 -7.09 -1.49 1.29
CA GLU A 131 -6.98 -0.39 0.33
C GLU A 131 -8.28 -0.23 -0.45
N ASN A 132 -8.65 1.03 -0.75
CA ASN A 132 -9.70 1.32 -1.73
C ASN A 132 -9.25 0.86 -3.12
N GLN A 133 -10.05 0.01 -3.75
CA GLN A 133 -9.71 -0.59 -5.04
C GLN A 133 -10.45 0.08 -6.21
N PRO A 134 -9.94 -0.02 -7.46
CA PRO A 134 -10.50 0.68 -8.61
C PRO A 134 -11.71 -0.06 -9.23
N ASN A 135 -12.68 -0.42 -8.39
CA ASN A 135 -13.92 -1.09 -8.77
C ASN A 135 -15.05 -0.77 -7.78
N ASP A 136 -16.21 -1.41 -7.92
CA ASP A 136 -17.40 -1.15 -7.09
C ASP A 136 -17.14 -1.30 -5.57
N ASN A 137 -16.20 -2.18 -5.16
CA ASN A 137 -15.84 -2.34 -3.76
C ASN A 137 -15.01 -1.16 -3.21
N GLY A 138 -14.45 -0.32 -4.08
CA GLY A 138 -13.70 0.88 -3.71
C GLY A 138 -14.55 2.16 -3.63
N GLN A 139 -15.86 2.11 -3.93
CA GLN A 139 -16.71 3.29 -3.83
C GLN A 139 -16.73 3.86 -2.42
N LEU A 140 -16.77 5.19 -2.28
CA LEU A 140 -16.66 5.90 -1.00
C LEU A 140 -17.60 5.33 0.07
N GLY A 141 -18.90 5.19 -0.24
CA GLY A 141 -19.87 4.66 0.70
C GLY A 141 -19.61 3.20 1.11
N VAL A 142 -19.02 2.41 0.24
CA VAL A 142 -18.62 1.02 0.54
C VAL A 142 -17.42 1.00 1.48
N VAL A 143 -16.40 1.79 1.18
CA VAL A 143 -15.19 1.91 2.01
C VAL A 143 -15.55 2.47 3.40
N GLU A 144 -16.35 3.53 3.46
CA GLU A 144 -16.82 4.13 4.72
C GLU A 144 -17.57 3.10 5.58
N THR A 145 -18.53 2.40 5.00
CA THR A 145 -19.29 1.33 5.69
C THR A 145 -18.37 0.22 6.19
N ALA A 146 -17.38 -0.18 5.38
CA ALA A 146 -16.41 -1.22 5.76
C ALA A 146 -15.53 -0.77 6.93
N LEU A 147 -15.03 0.47 6.91
CA LEU A 147 -14.20 1.03 7.99
C LEU A 147 -14.99 1.19 9.29
N GLU A 148 -16.25 1.62 9.22
CA GLU A 148 -17.13 1.66 10.39
C GLU A 148 -17.38 0.27 10.97
N TRP A 149 -17.64 -0.71 10.11
CA TRP A 149 -17.80 -2.10 10.54
C TRP A 149 -16.54 -2.65 11.18
N ILE A 150 -15.34 -2.43 10.59
CA ILE A 150 -14.03 -2.81 11.14
C ILE A 150 -13.87 -2.24 12.55
N LYS A 151 -14.19 -0.97 12.73
CA LYS A 151 -14.13 -0.29 14.03
C LYS A 151 -15.12 -0.89 15.03
N GLN A 152 -16.37 -1.14 14.64
CA GLN A 152 -17.39 -1.76 15.49
C GLN A 152 -17.00 -3.18 15.92
N GLN A 153 -16.34 -3.94 15.02
CA GLN A 153 -15.86 -5.28 15.31
C GLN A 153 -14.52 -5.29 16.06
N LEU A 154 -13.95 -4.13 16.38
CA LEU A 154 -12.65 -3.99 17.06
C LEU A 154 -11.53 -4.79 16.36
N LEU A 155 -11.54 -4.79 15.02
CA LEU A 155 -10.48 -5.41 14.23
C LEU A 155 -9.30 -4.43 14.11
N PRO A 156 -8.06 -4.84 14.45
CA PRO A 156 -6.88 -3.98 14.37
C PRO A 156 -6.36 -3.89 12.91
N LEU A 157 -7.23 -3.47 12.00
CA LEU A 157 -6.91 -3.23 10.60
C LEU A 157 -6.64 -1.75 10.36
N GLY A 158 -5.59 -1.46 9.59
CA GLY A 158 -5.34 -0.13 9.07
C GLY A 158 -6.02 0.12 7.73
N TYR A 159 -5.94 1.36 7.25
CA TYR A 159 -6.45 1.74 5.95
C TYR A 159 -5.34 2.41 5.12
N THR A 160 -5.09 1.84 3.95
CA THR A 160 -4.25 2.42 2.91
C THR A 160 -5.15 3.23 1.97
N PHE A 161 -4.97 4.54 1.96
CA PHE A 161 -5.67 5.41 1.03
C PHE A 161 -4.84 5.53 -0.26
N ASP A 162 -5.34 5.00 -1.35
CA ASP A 162 -4.78 5.21 -2.68
C ASP A 162 -5.46 6.42 -3.33
N SER A 163 -4.69 7.46 -3.67
CA SER A 163 -5.22 8.70 -4.23
C SER A 163 -5.71 8.53 -5.69
N GLY A 164 -5.17 7.58 -6.43
CA GLY A 164 -5.49 7.39 -7.85
C GLY A 164 -6.69 6.49 -8.11
N ASN A 165 -6.94 5.52 -7.24
CA ASN A 165 -7.96 4.48 -7.49
C ASN A 165 -9.39 5.04 -7.60
N TRP A 166 -9.66 6.23 -7.04
CA TRP A 166 -10.95 6.91 -7.11
C TRP A 166 -11.35 7.29 -8.55
N TYR A 167 -10.38 7.69 -9.37
CA TYR A 167 -10.65 8.13 -10.75
C TYR A 167 -11.19 7.01 -11.65
N TRP A 168 -10.82 5.75 -11.38
CA TRP A 168 -11.29 4.60 -12.13
C TRP A 168 -12.75 4.24 -11.88
N ILE A 169 -13.35 4.80 -10.83
CA ILE A 169 -14.74 4.62 -10.42
C ILE A 169 -15.53 5.93 -10.47
N ASP A 170 -15.06 6.90 -11.29
CA ASP A 170 -15.66 8.21 -11.47
C ASP A 170 -15.87 9.00 -10.16
N GLN A 171 -14.95 8.84 -9.20
CA GLN A 171 -14.92 9.58 -7.94
C GLN A 171 -13.63 10.40 -7.82
N GLN A 172 -13.61 11.36 -6.89
CA GLN A 172 -12.46 12.23 -6.65
C GLN A 172 -11.81 11.90 -5.31
N PRO A 173 -10.46 11.93 -5.22
CA PRO A 173 -9.76 11.64 -3.99
C PRO A 173 -10.00 12.67 -2.88
N GLU A 174 -10.19 13.94 -3.19
CA GLU A 174 -10.31 15.03 -2.20
C GLU A 174 -11.56 14.88 -1.31
N PRO A 175 -12.79 14.69 -1.84
CA PRO A 175 -13.97 14.40 -1.04
C PRO A 175 -13.83 13.09 -0.24
N ALA A 176 -13.26 12.04 -0.86
CA ALA A 176 -13.03 10.79 -0.18
C ALA A 176 -12.04 10.95 0.99
N PHE A 177 -10.95 11.68 0.77
CA PHE A 177 -9.98 11.99 1.80
C PHE A 177 -10.59 12.78 2.96
N ALA A 178 -11.41 13.82 2.68
CA ALA A 178 -12.08 14.60 3.72
C ALA A 178 -12.93 13.73 4.65
N THR A 179 -13.58 12.70 4.08
CA THR A 179 -14.41 11.76 4.83
C THR A 179 -13.57 10.74 5.62
N LEU A 180 -12.50 10.19 4.99
CA LEU A 180 -11.80 9.00 5.48
C LEU A 180 -10.47 9.30 6.19
N LYS A 181 -9.98 10.55 6.20
CA LYS A 181 -8.62 10.92 6.66
C LYS A 181 -8.28 10.42 8.05
N SER A 182 -9.25 10.34 8.96
CA SER A 182 -9.01 9.88 10.34
C SER A 182 -8.72 8.39 10.44
N ALA A 183 -9.02 7.61 9.41
CA ALA A 183 -8.77 6.18 9.33
C ALA A 183 -7.47 5.85 8.59
N ILE A 184 -6.87 6.81 7.86
CA ILE A 184 -5.69 6.57 7.02
C ILE A 184 -4.49 6.25 7.89
N THR A 185 -3.88 5.09 7.65
CA THR A 185 -2.64 4.63 8.30
C THR A 185 -1.47 4.52 7.34
N VAL A 186 -1.74 4.41 6.03
CA VAL A 186 -0.76 4.42 4.93
C VAL A 186 -1.37 5.21 3.78
N PHE A 187 -0.55 5.90 3.01
CA PHE A 187 -0.99 6.67 1.85
C PHE A 187 -0.22 6.25 0.59
N HIS A 188 -0.96 5.84 -0.44
CA HIS A 188 -0.42 5.59 -1.77
C HIS A 188 -0.68 6.79 -2.67
N LEU A 189 0.41 7.38 -3.14
CA LEU A 189 0.40 8.62 -3.90
C LEU A 189 0.47 8.33 -5.39
N LYS A 190 -0.55 8.78 -6.10
CA LYS A 190 -0.66 8.81 -7.57
C LYS A 190 -1.24 10.14 -8.01
N ASP A 191 -0.89 10.57 -9.20
CA ASP A 191 -1.54 11.70 -9.88
C ASP A 191 -2.17 11.21 -11.18
N ILE A 192 -3.39 11.63 -11.44
CA ILE A 192 -4.22 11.09 -12.52
C ILE A 192 -4.72 12.21 -13.41
N LYS A 193 -4.70 11.99 -14.73
CA LYS A 193 -5.30 12.87 -15.73
C LYS A 193 -5.98 12.07 -16.82
N ASN A 194 -7.24 12.37 -17.08
CA ASN A 194 -8.03 11.66 -18.11
C ASN A 194 -7.96 10.13 -17.96
N GLN A 195 -8.13 9.61 -16.73
CA GLN A 195 -8.01 8.19 -16.41
C GLN A 195 -6.65 7.57 -16.83
N ASN A 196 -5.59 8.34 -16.77
CA ASN A 196 -4.22 7.84 -16.93
C ASN A 196 -3.38 8.32 -15.77
N THR A 197 -2.51 7.45 -15.29
CA THR A 197 -1.51 7.84 -14.29
C THR A 197 -0.44 8.70 -14.97
N VAL A 198 -0.13 9.85 -14.37
CA VAL A 198 0.84 10.81 -14.88
C VAL A 198 1.87 11.15 -13.78
N MET A 199 2.90 11.92 -14.13
CA MET A 199 3.87 12.42 -13.15
C MET A 199 3.20 13.40 -12.18
N LEU A 200 3.68 13.44 -10.94
CA LEU A 200 3.17 14.37 -9.93
C LEU A 200 3.24 15.81 -10.43
N GLY A 201 2.11 16.49 -10.40
CA GLY A 201 1.96 17.85 -10.87
C GLY A 201 1.45 18.00 -12.31
N ASP A 202 1.36 16.93 -13.06
CA ASP A 202 0.79 16.91 -14.41
C ASP A 202 -0.69 16.49 -14.43
N GLY A 203 -1.18 15.98 -13.29
CA GLY A 203 -2.54 15.46 -13.12
C GLY A 203 -3.51 16.47 -12.50
N ASP A 204 -4.66 15.93 -12.11
CA ASP A 204 -5.79 16.69 -11.58
C ASP A 204 -5.93 16.51 -10.04
N THR A 205 -5.07 15.70 -9.40
CA THR A 205 -5.08 15.47 -7.95
C THR A 205 -4.40 16.63 -7.21
N ASP A 206 -5.07 17.23 -6.24
CA ASP A 206 -4.42 18.19 -5.32
C ASP A 206 -3.61 17.45 -4.25
N TRP A 207 -2.66 16.62 -4.72
CA TRP A 207 -1.88 15.72 -3.88
C TRP A 207 -1.08 16.45 -2.80
N GLN A 208 -0.60 17.67 -3.07
CA GLN A 208 0.15 18.46 -2.09
C GLN A 208 -0.71 18.83 -0.90
N GLN A 209 -1.97 19.20 -1.14
CA GLN A 209 -2.90 19.51 -0.06
C GLN A 209 -3.28 18.25 0.72
N LEU A 210 -3.46 17.11 0.04
CA LEU A 210 -3.71 15.84 0.70
C LEU A 210 -2.56 15.48 1.64
N LEU A 211 -1.31 15.55 1.17
CA LEU A 211 -0.13 15.24 1.98
C LEU A 211 0.01 16.15 3.20
N LYS A 212 -0.20 17.47 3.04
CA LYS A 212 -0.14 18.45 4.15
C LYS A 212 -1.19 18.22 5.23
N ALA A 213 -2.31 17.59 4.87
CA ALA A 213 -3.40 17.31 5.81
C ALA A 213 -3.24 15.96 6.54
N LEU A 214 -2.24 15.15 6.18
CA LEU A 214 -1.93 13.89 6.85
C LEU A 214 -1.11 14.14 8.13
N PRO A 215 -1.23 13.26 9.14
CA PRO A 215 -0.28 13.21 10.24
C PRO A 215 1.16 12.96 9.75
N ASN A 216 2.14 13.66 10.33
CA ASN A 216 3.56 13.49 9.96
C ASN A 216 4.11 12.07 10.18
N THR A 217 3.35 11.20 10.82
CA THR A 217 3.70 9.79 11.06
C THR A 217 3.14 8.84 10.01
N THR A 218 2.30 9.32 9.08
CA THR A 218 1.69 8.48 8.05
C THR A 218 2.72 8.15 6.97
N PRO A 219 3.05 6.86 6.75
CA PRO A 219 3.91 6.46 5.64
C PRO A 219 3.26 6.81 4.30
N ILE A 220 4.05 7.41 3.40
CA ILE A 220 3.60 7.83 2.07
C ILE A 220 4.45 7.10 1.05
N PHE A 221 3.82 6.38 0.13
CA PHE A 221 4.47 5.65 -0.94
C PHE A 221 4.14 6.26 -2.30
N ILE A 222 5.16 6.53 -3.09
CA ILE A 222 5.00 6.78 -4.53
C ILE A 222 4.66 5.44 -5.19
N GLU A 223 3.50 5.35 -5.86
CA GLU A 223 2.98 4.08 -6.40
C GLU A 223 2.45 4.26 -7.83
N TYR A 224 3.32 4.51 -8.78
CA TYR A 224 3.00 4.50 -10.22
C TYR A 224 4.28 4.31 -11.04
N ASN A 225 4.15 3.83 -12.28
CA ASN A 225 5.29 3.58 -13.14
C ASN A 225 6.04 4.87 -13.48
N ILE A 226 7.36 4.89 -13.25
CA ILE A 226 8.22 6.06 -13.43
C ILE A 226 9.47 5.63 -14.19
N GLN A 227 9.78 6.30 -15.30
CA GLN A 227 11.06 6.08 -15.95
C GLN A 227 12.21 6.39 -14.97
N SER A 228 13.18 5.49 -14.87
CA SER A 228 14.23 5.54 -13.84
C SER A 228 14.97 6.89 -13.75
N GLN A 229 15.11 7.62 -14.86
CA GLN A 229 15.73 8.96 -14.87
C GLN A 229 14.88 10.04 -14.18
N ASN A 230 13.55 9.87 -14.10
CA ASN A 230 12.62 10.83 -13.51
C ASN A 230 12.35 10.56 -12.01
N LEU A 231 12.66 9.35 -11.53
CA LEU A 231 12.38 8.98 -10.13
C LEU A 231 13.01 9.94 -9.10
N PRO A 232 14.25 10.42 -9.27
CA PRO A 232 14.86 11.39 -8.34
C PRO A 232 14.04 12.69 -8.22
N GLU A 233 13.52 13.20 -9.31
CA GLU A 233 12.69 14.42 -9.32
C GLU A 233 11.38 14.19 -8.59
N GLN A 234 10.72 13.05 -8.82
CA GLN A 234 9.46 12.71 -8.17
C GLN A 234 9.64 12.55 -6.65
N ILE A 235 10.73 11.94 -6.20
CA ILE A 235 11.09 11.87 -4.78
C ILE A 235 11.29 13.28 -4.20
N ALA A 236 12.01 14.16 -4.91
CA ALA A 236 12.28 15.52 -4.45
C ALA A 236 10.98 16.34 -4.31
N LEU A 237 10.04 16.20 -5.24
CA LEU A 237 8.72 16.86 -5.17
C LEU A 237 7.95 16.46 -3.91
N VAL A 238 7.92 15.16 -3.60
CA VAL A 238 7.25 14.66 -2.38
C VAL A 238 7.97 15.16 -1.13
N GLN A 239 9.30 15.13 -1.09
CA GLN A 239 10.10 15.65 0.03
C GLN A 239 9.82 17.13 0.28
N GLN A 240 9.72 17.93 -0.77
CA GLN A 240 9.40 19.35 -0.68
C GLN A 240 7.98 19.58 -0.10
N ALA A 241 7.02 18.74 -0.47
CA ALA A 241 5.66 18.84 0.03
C ALA A 241 5.52 18.45 1.52
N LEU A 242 6.47 17.62 2.02
CA LEU A 242 6.53 17.11 3.39
C LEU A 242 7.42 17.96 4.34
N SER A 243 8.11 18.96 3.81
CA SER A 243 8.95 19.88 4.59
C SER A 243 8.15 21.07 5.09
#